data_a1dff54624894013ffda111963af63aa
#
_entry.id   a1dff54624894013ffda111963af63aa
#
_cell.length_a   1.000
_cell.length_b   1.000
_cell.length_c   1.000
_cell.angle_alpha   90.00
_cell.angle_beta   90.00
_cell.angle_gamma   90.00
#
_symmetry.space_group_name_H-M   'P 1'
#
loop_
_entity.id
_entity.type
_entity.pdbx_description
1 polymer ?
#
loop_
_entity_poly.entity_id
_entity_poly.type
_entity_poly.pdbx_seq_one_letter_code
_entity_poly.pdbx_strand_id
1 'polypeptide(L)' 'MIRDKYAVILVYSTSYAIRAEKVLHKAGIESKLIPVPRYLSSNCGVCLRIERADVEEARQALEEAKVEIEAIHNLD' A
#
# COMPACT_ATOMS: atom_id res chain seq x y z
N MET A 1 4.77 9.28 20.32
CA MET A 1 4.93 9.00 19.97
C MET A 1 4.70 9.05 18.95
N ILE A 2 4.79 9.13 18.40
CA ILE A 2 4.34 9.08 17.50
C ILE A 2 4.96 8.71 16.52
N ARG A 3 4.89 8.07 16.02
CA ARG A 3 5.25 7.50 15.19
C ARG A 3 4.59 7.43 14.14
N ASP A 4 3.98 7.78 13.83
CA ASP A 4 3.09 7.73 12.92
C ASP A 4 3.48 8.17 11.60
N LYS A 5 4.46 7.49 11.02
CA LYS A 5 4.85 7.74 9.67
C LYS A 5 4.26 6.67 8.79
N TYR A 6 3.69 7.11 7.69
CA TYR A 6 2.98 6.23 6.79
C TYR A 6 3.60 6.23 5.41
N ALA A 7 3.28 5.20 4.65
CA ALA A 7 3.59 5.11 3.23
C ALA A 7 2.32 4.68 2.53
N VAL A 8 2.26 4.92 1.22
CA VAL A 8 1.14 4.47 0.43
C VAL A 8 1.64 3.59 -0.69
N ILE A 9 0.86 2.57 -0.99
CA ILE A 9 1.12 1.65 -2.10
C ILE A 9 0.15 2.01 -3.21
N LEU A 10 0.69 2.49 -4.31
CA LEU A 10 -0.10 2.81 -5.48
C LEU A 10 -0.28 1.57 -6.32
N VAL A 11 -1.48 1.35 -6.80
CA VAL A 11 -1.83 0.16 -7.55
C VAL A 11 -2.48 0.56 -8.87
N TYR A 12 -2.56 -0.41 -9.79
CA TYR A 12 -3.05 -0.12 -11.13
C TYR A 12 -4.57 -0.04 -11.21
N SER A 13 -5.27 -0.68 -10.29
CA SER A 13 -6.73 -0.62 -10.28
C SER A 13 -7.24 -0.97 -8.90
N THR A 14 -8.53 -0.71 -8.69
CA THR A 14 -9.19 -1.05 -7.42
C THR A 14 -9.11 -2.55 -7.12
N SER A 15 -9.18 -3.37 -8.18
CA SER A 15 -9.06 -4.81 -8.00
C SER A 15 -7.72 -5.19 -7.38
N TYR A 16 -6.66 -4.57 -7.86
CA TYR A 16 -5.33 -4.82 -7.30
C TYR A 16 -5.24 -4.32 -5.86
N ALA A 17 -5.92 -3.20 -5.56
CA ALA A 17 -5.91 -2.68 -4.20
C ALA A 17 -6.56 -3.67 -3.23
N ILE A 18 -7.68 -4.25 -3.62
CA ILE A 18 -8.39 -5.20 -2.77
C ILE A 18 -7.55 -6.45 -2.57
N ARG A 19 -6.93 -6.92 -3.65
CA ARG A 19 -6.08 -8.10 -3.57
C ARG A 19 -4.87 -7.86 -2.67
N ALA A 20 -4.24 -6.70 -2.85
CA ALA A 20 -3.08 -6.35 -2.03
C ALA A 20 -3.46 -6.26 -0.56
N GLU A 21 -4.63 -5.69 -0.27
CA GLU A 21 -5.09 -5.59 1.10
C GLU A 21 -5.21 -6.96 1.75
N LYS A 22 -5.76 -7.93 1.02
CA LYS A 22 -5.90 -9.28 1.55
C LYS A 22 -4.55 -9.94 1.82
N VAL A 23 -3.62 -9.76 0.90
CA VAL A 23 -2.28 -10.32 1.08
C VAL A 23 -1.60 -9.73 2.31
N LEU A 24 -1.70 -8.41 2.46
CA LEU A 24 -1.09 -7.74 3.61
C LEU A 24 -1.73 -8.18 4.91
N HIS A 25 -3.05 -8.32 4.90
CA HIS A 25 -3.75 -8.77 6.10
C HIS A 25 -3.27 -10.16 6.52
N LYS A 26 -3.12 -11.06 5.57
CA LYS A 26 -2.61 -12.39 5.86
C LYS A 26 -1.18 -12.37 6.40
N ALA A 27 -0.40 -11.40 5.97
CA ALA A 27 0.98 -11.26 6.43
C ALA A 27 1.07 -10.55 7.78
N GLY A 28 -0.08 -10.14 8.34
CA GLY A 28 -0.08 -9.45 9.63
C GLY A 28 0.25 -7.98 9.51
N ILE A 29 0.14 -7.42 8.32
CA ILE A 29 0.46 -6.01 8.08
C ILE A 29 -0.83 -5.23 7.99
N GLU A 30 -0.96 -4.22 8.84
CA GLU A 30 -2.12 -3.35 8.82
C GLU A 30 -2.10 -2.46 7.60
N SER A 31 -3.22 -2.36 6.90
CA SER A 31 -3.32 -1.47 5.76
C SER A 31 -4.72 -0.87 5.73
N LYS A 32 -4.84 0.25 5.03
CA LYS A 32 -6.12 0.93 4.93
C LYS A 32 -6.26 1.52 3.53
N LEU A 33 -7.43 1.28 2.91
CA LEU A 33 -7.73 1.89 1.63
C LEU A 33 -8.05 3.36 1.84
N ILE A 34 -7.36 4.22 1.12
CA ILE A 34 -7.60 5.66 1.18
C ILE A 34 -7.57 6.23 -0.24
N PRO A 35 -8.15 7.40 -0.43
CA PRO A 35 -8.00 8.08 -1.73
C PRO A 35 -6.54 8.43 -1.97
N VAL A 36 -6.13 8.41 -3.22
CA VAL A 36 -4.76 8.77 -3.57
C VAL A 36 -4.54 10.25 -3.23
N PRO A 37 -3.48 10.60 -2.46
CA PRO A 37 -3.20 12.00 -2.17
C PRO A 37 -3.03 12.81 -3.45
N ARG A 38 -3.45 14.07 -3.37
CA ARG A 38 -3.48 14.94 -4.54
C ARG A 38 -2.15 15.09 -5.24
N TYR A 39 -1.07 15.12 -4.45
CA TYR A 39 0.25 15.35 -5.01
C TYR A 39 0.86 14.09 -5.62
N LEU A 40 0.16 12.96 -5.52
CA LEU A 40 0.61 11.73 -6.16
C LEU A 40 -0.27 11.44 -7.35
N SER A 41 0.35 10.96 -8.41
CA SER A 41 -0.33 10.61 -9.63
C SER A 41 -0.57 9.12 -9.68
N SER A 42 -1.78 8.72 -10.00
CA SER A 42 -2.09 7.30 -10.16
C SER A 42 -3.30 7.14 -11.05
N ASN A 43 -3.34 6.07 -11.80
CA ASN A 43 -4.50 5.74 -12.64
C ASN A 43 -5.65 5.24 -11.79
N CYS A 44 -5.36 4.81 -10.58
CA CYS A 44 -6.38 4.30 -9.67
C CYS A 44 -6.72 5.39 -8.66
N GLY A 45 -7.99 5.54 -8.34
CA GLY A 45 -8.40 6.57 -7.40
C GLY A 45 -8.12 6.23 -5.94
N VAL A 46 -7.69 5.01 -5.64
CA VAL A 46 -7.43 4.58 -4.26
C VAL A 46 -6.04 3.98 -4.16
N CYS A 47 -5.51 4.02 -2.95
CA CYS A 47 -4.23 3.39 -2.65
C CYS A 47 -4.33 2.76 -1.26
N LEU A 48 -3.28 2.04 -0.88
CA LEU A 48 -3.22 1.42 0.45
C LEU A 48 -2.24 2.19 1.32
N ARG A 49 -2.69 2.61 2.49
CA ARG A 49 -1.82 3.25 3.47
C ARG A 49 -1.32 2.18 4.43
N ILE A 50 -0.01 2.14 4.63
CA ILE A 50 0.61 1.24 5.60
C ILE A 50 1.58 2.06 6.44
N GLU A 51 2.03 1.47 7.54
CA GLU A 51 3.08 2.12 8.30
C GLU A 51 4.39 2.03 7.55
N ARG A 52 5.16 3.10 7.60
CA ARG A 52 6.43 3.15 6.88
C ARG A 52 7.36 2.03 7.31
N ALA A 53 7.31 1.65 8.57
CA ALA A 53 8.13 0.57 9.08
C ALA A 53 7.84 -0.77 8.42
N ASP A 54 6.66 -0.92 7.81
CA ASP A 54 6.25 -2.18 7.22
C ASP A 54 6.52 -2.26 5.71
N VAL A 55 7.13 -1.23 5.12
CA VAL A 55 7.28 -1.16 3.67
C VAL A 55 8.02 -2.36 3.09
N GLU A 56 9.15 -2.74 3.70
CA GLU A 56 9.91 -3.85 3.14
C GLU A 56 9.16 -5.18 3.25
N GLU A 57 8.53 -5.39 4.38
CA GLU A 57 7.77 -6.59 4.59
C GLU A 57 6.58 -6.65 3.64
N ALA A 58 5.92 -5.51 3.45
CA ALA A 58 4.78 -5.43 2.54
C ALA A 58 5.21 -5.73 1.11
N ARG A 59 6.34 -5.15 0.70
CA ARG A 59 6.87 -5.37 -0.64
C ARG A 59 7.12 -6.85 -0.88
N GLN A 60 7.77 -7.50 0.09
CA GLN A 60 8.06 -8.93 -0.02
C GLN A 60 6.78 -9.77 -0.09
N ALA A 61 5.81 -9.46 0.76
CA ALA A 61 4.56 -10.21 0.78
C ALA A 61 3.84 -10.11 -0.55
N LEU A 62 3.82 -8.91 -1.13
CA LEU A 62 3.14 -8.70 -2.40
C LEU A 62 3.88 -9.39 -3.54
N GLU A 63 5.20 -9.37 -3.51
CA GLU A 63 5.98 -10.07 -4.53
C GLU A 63 5.76 -11.57 -4.49
N GLU A 64 5.74 -12.13 -3.30
CA GLU A 64 5.53 -13.56 -3.14
C GLU A 64 4.15 -13.99 -3.62
N ALA A 65 3.17 -13.13 -3.43
CA ALA A 65 1.81 -13.39 -3.87
C ALA A 65 1.59 -13.00 -5.32
N LYS A 66 2.61 -12.47 -5.98
CA LYS A 66 2.56 -12.05 -7.38
C LYS A 66 1.51 -11.00 -7.62
N VAL A 67 1.36 -10.09 -6.67
CA VAL A 67 0.49 -8.94 -6.81
C VAL A 67 1.33 -7.75 -7.25
N GLU A 68 1.05 -7.28 -8.46
CA GLU A 68 1.81 -6.14 -8.99
C GLU A 68 1.33 -4.84 -8.37
N ILE A 69 2.26 -3.96 -8.11
CA ILE A 69 1.95 -2.64 -7.59
C ILE A 69 2.63 -1.61 -8.49
N GLU A 70 2.10 -0.40 -8.47
CA GLU A 70 2.64 0.67 -9.30
C GLU A 70 3.87 1.29 -8.65
N ALA A 71 3.77 1.63 -7.39
CA ALA A 71 4.85 2.30 -6.66
C ALA A 71 4.53 2.33 -5.18
N ILE A 72 5.54 2.63 -4.37
CA ILE A 72 5.36 2.89 -2.95
C ILE A 72 5.98 4.24 -2.66
N HIS A 73 5.23 5.13 -2.02
CA HIS A 73 5.69 6.46 -1.67
C HIS A 73 5.51 6.70 -0.18
N ASN A 74 6.47 7.37 0.42
CA ASN A 74 6.33 7.79 1.81
C ASN A 74 5.40 8.99 1.89
N LEU A 75 4.59 9.04 2.92
CA LEU A 75 3.78 10.20 3.25
C LEU A 75 4.49 11.03 4.29
N ASP A 76 4.41 12.34 4.13
CA ASP A 76 5.01 13.22 5.12
C ASP A 76 4.01 13.71 6.14
#